data_c300ad41d326f0a52444abc3c1257700
#
_entry.id   c300ad41d326f0a52444abc3c1257700
#
_cell.length_a   1.000
_cell.length_b   1.000
_cell.length_c   1.000
_cell.angle_alpha   90.00
_cell.angle_beta   90.00
_cell.angle_gamma   90.00
#
_symmetry.space_group_name_H-M   'P 1'
#
loop_
_entity.id
_entity.type
_entity.pdbx_description
1 polymer ?
#
loop_
_entity_poly.entity_id
_entity_poly.type
_entity_poly.pdbx_seq_one_letter_code
_entity_poly.pdbx_strand_id
1 'polypeptide(L)'
;MALNPHLSDTSANASAVAIGALANCGKLAIYQGTQPANANGDASGSTLLATLTLAASAFGAPVAGVITAAAITSAQAVAGGTAQWFRVFESDGITALFDGSIGLTPPGGNNVNMAATTIVQGAYVSVSALTFTVTE
;
A
#
# COMPACT_ATOMS: atom_id res chain seq x y z
N MET A 1 5.96 -22.62 -24.57
CA MET A 1 7.15 -22.25 -23.77
C MET A 1 6.74 -21.19 -22.78
N ALA A 2 7.03 -21.37 -21.50
CA ALA A 2 6.80 -20.35 -20.50
C ALA A 2 7.92 -19.30 -20.57
N LEU A 3 7.55 -18.03 -20.49
CA LEU A 3 8.52 -16.94 -20.34
C LEU A 3 8.94 -16.87 -18.88
N ASN A 4 10.22 -16.71 -18.64
CA ASN A 4 10.76 -16.68 -17.29
C ASN A 4 11.79 -15.55 -17.13
N PRO A 5 11.37 -14.29 -17.30
CA PRO A 5 12.26 -13.15 -17.09
C PRO A 5 12.54 -12.96 -15.59
N HIS A 6 13.77 -12.65 -15.25
CA HIS A 6 14.18 -12.28 -13.91
C HIS A 6 14.87 -10.92 -13.93
N LEU A 7 14.69 -10.14 -12.88
CA LEU A 7 15.39 -8.87 -12.70
C LEU A 7 16.62 -9.07 -11.81
N SER A 8 17.66 -8.29 -12.08
CA SER A 8 18.77 -8.15 -11.14
C SER A 8 18.39 -7.19 -10.01
N ASP A 9 19.14 -7.25 -8.90
CA ASP A 9 18.98 -6.28 -7.80
C ASP A 9 19.01 -4.83 -8.30
N THR A 10 19.91 -4.51 -9.23
CA THR A 10 20.02 -3.17 -9.81
C THR A 10 18.74 -2.75 -10.52
N SER A 11 18.18 -3.64 -11.34
CA SER A 11 16.93 -3.36 -12.08
C SER A 11 15.73 -3.30 -11.15
N ALA A 12 15.66 -4.20 -10.17
CA ALA A 12 14.59 -4.21 -9.18
C ALA A 12 14.61 -2.93 -8.33
N ASN A 13 15.79 -2.50 -7.89
CA ASN A 13 15.97 -1.26 -7.13
C ASN A 13 15.58 -0.02 -7.96
N ALA A 14 15.98 0.04 -9.22
CA ALA A 14 15.60 1.14 -10.11
C ALA A 14 14.09 1.23 -10.30
N SER A 15 13.43 0.09 -10.49
CA SER A 15 11.97 0.01 -10.60
C SER A 15 11.29 0.46 -9.29
N ALA A 16 11.80 0.02 -8.15
CA ALA A 16 11.28 0.40 -6.84
C ALA A 16 11.41 1.90 -6.58
N VAL A 17 12.54 2.51 -6.95
CA VAL A 17 12.75 3.97 -6.84
C VAL A 17 11.72 4.72 -7.67
N ALA A 18 11.49 4.30 -8.91
CA ALA A 18 10.53 4.95 -9.80
C ALA A 18 9.10 4.88 -9.24
N ILE A 19 8.69 3.71 -8.75
CA ILE A 19 7.37 3.53 -8.13
C ILE A 19 7.24 4.36 -6.86
N GLY A 20 8.27 4.35 -6.01
CA GLY A 20 8.29 5.15 -4.77
C GLY A 20 8.19 6.65 -5.03
N ALA A 21 8.82 7.15 -6.09
CA ALA A 21 8.75 8.56 -6.47
C ALA A 21 7.33 8.96 -6.91
N LEU A 22 6.62 8.10 -7.62
CA LEU A 22 5.23 8.34 -8.00
C LEU A 22 4.30 8.43 -6.78
N ALA A 23 4.65 7.76 -5.69
CA ALA A 23 3.87 7.74 -4.46
C ALA A 23 4.10 8.95 -3.54
N ASN A 24 5.03 9.84 -3.86
CA ASN A 24 5.28 11.04 -3.04
C ASN A 24 4.02 11.87 -2.88
N CYS A 25 3.67 12.22 -1.65
CA CYS A 25 2.41 12.87 -1.28
C CYS A 25 1.17 12.06 -1.69
N GLY A 26 1.33 10.78 -1.98
CA GLY A 26 0.27 9.90 -2.47
C GLY A 26 -0.79 9.60 -1.43
N LYS A 27 -1.78 8.80 -1.82
CA LYS A 27 -2.88 8.39 -0.97
C LYS A 27 -2.85 6.88 -0.76
N LEU A 28 -3.00 6.47 0.48
CA LEU A 28 -3.15 5.07 0.88
C LEU A 28 -4.61 4.84 1.25
N ALA A 29 -5.35 4.16 0.39
CA ALA A 29 -6.75 3.83 0.62
C ALA A 29 -6.86 2.42 1.22
N ILE A 30 -7.60 2.29 2.31
CA ILE A 30 -7.79 1.04 3.04
C ILE A 30 -9.21 0.55 2.81
N TYR A 31 -9.36 -0.70 2.42
CA TYR A 31 -10.63 -1.30 2.03
C TYR A 31 -10.97 -2.55 2.82
N GLN A 32 -12.28 -2.76 3.00
CA GLN A 32 -12.86 -4.05 3.32
C GLN A 32 -13.43 -4.66 2.04
N GLY A 33 -13.22 -5.96 1.83
CA GLY A 33 -13.74 -6.70 0.67
C GLY A 33 -12.64 -7.48 -0.04
N THR A 34 -12.93 -7.90 -1.25
CA THR A 34 -11.99 -8.68 -2.06
C THR A 34 -11.08 -7.76 -2.86
N GLN A 35 -9.77 -7.95 -2.70
CA GLN A 35 -8.77 -7.24 -3.52
C GLN A 35 -8.96 -7.60 -5.00
N PRO A 36 -9.01 -6.62 -5.91
CA PRO A 36 -9.03 -6.90 -7.35
C PRO A 36 -7.79 -7.67 -7.80
N ALA A 37 -7.86 -8.28 -8.98
CA ALA A 37 -6.75 -9.08 -9.52
C ALA A 37 -5.47 -8.26 -9.78
N ASN A 38 -5.61 -6.95 -9.98
CA ASN A 38 -4.49 -6.01 -10.13
C ASN A 38 -4.95 -4.58 -9.83
N ALA A 39 -3.99 -3.66 -9.74
CA ALA A 39 -4.26 -2.27 -9.38
C ALA A 39 -5.05 -1.48 -10.43
N ASN A 40 -5.24 -2.00 -11.64
CA ASN A 40 -6.12 -1.41 -12.65
C ASN A 40 -7.59 -1.82 -12.45
N GLY A 41 -7.83 -2.83 -11.61
CA GLY A 41 -9.16 -3.35 -11.36
C GLY A 41 -10.01 -2.36 -10.56
N ASP A 42 -11.33 -2.42 -10.81
CA ASP A 42 -12.30 -1.57 -10.11
C ASP A 42 -12.44 -2.03 -8.65
N ALA A 43 -12.41 -1.07 -7.73
CA ALA A 43 -12.60 -1.30 -6.30
C ALA A 43 -14.05 -1.08 -5.84
N SER A 44 -15.00 -0.87 -6.77
CA SER A 44 -16.40 -0.53 -6.43
C SER A 44 -17.13 -1.61 -5.62
N GLY A 45 -16.68 -2.87 -5.69
CA GLY A 45 -17.21 -3.98 -4.89
C GLY A 45 -16.69 -4.00 -3.45
N SER A 46 -15.78 -3.11 -3.08
CA SER A 46 -15.19 -3.01 -1.74
C SER A 46 -15.66 -1.75 -1.04
N THR A 47 -15.58 -1.75 0.29
CA THR A 47 -15.93 -0.58 1.11
C THR A 47 -14.67 0.17 1.49
N LEU A 48 -14.57 1.45 1.13
CA LEU A 48 -13.49 2.32 1.56
C LEU A 48 -13.65 2.63 3.06
N LEU A 49 -12.63 2.31 3.84
CA LEU A 49 -12.64 2.53 5.29
C LEU A 49 -11.91 3.81 5.68
N ALA A 50 -10.76 4.07 5.07
CA ALA A 50 -9.95 5.26 5.36
C ALA A 50 -9.02 5.58 4.21
N THR A 51 -8.61 6.86 4.10
CA THR A 51 -7.58 7.31 3.16
C THR A 51 -6.53 8.09 3.94
N LEU A 52 -5.30 7.57 3.97
CA LEU A 52 -4.17 8.20 4.62
C LEU A 52 -3.29 8.88 3.56
N THR A 53 -2.58 9.93 3.97
CA THR A 53 -1.66 10.63 3.07
C THR A 53 -0.22 10.19 3.35
N LEU A 54 0.49 9.83 2.31
CA LEU A 54 1.90 9.47 2.37
C LEU A 54 2.77 10.72 2.52
N ALA A 55 3.98 10.54 3.03
CA ALA A 55 4.93 11.63 3.20
C ALA A 55 5.34 12.26 1.85
N ALA A 56 5.91 13.45 1.90
CA ALA A 56 6.45 14.12 0.70
C ALA A 56 7.58 13.32 0.05
N SER A 57 8.35 12.56 0.86
CA SER A 57 9.27 11.53 0.42
C SER A 57 8.71 10.21 0.92
N ALA A 58 7.84 9.58 0.13
CA ALA A 58 6.99 8.48 0.60
C ALA A 58 7.75 7.24 1.00
N PHE A 59 8.82 6.89 0.26
CA PHE A 59 9.59 5.68 0.50
C PHE A 59 11.08 5.98 0.63
N GLY A 60 11.76 5.17 1.45
CA GLY A 60 13.20 5.19 1.59
C GLY A 60 13.94 4.51 0.43
N ALA A 61 15.26 4.43 0.53
CA ALA A 61 16.10 3.77 -0.47
C ALA A 61 15.76 2.27 -0.55
N PRO A 62 15.76 1.68 -1.76
CA PRO A 62 15.43 0.27 -1.93
C PRO A 62 16.60 -0.62 -1.47
N VAL A 63 16.24 -1.81 -0.98
CA VAL A 63 17.19 -2.89 -0.67
C VAL A 63 16.62 -4.17 -1.30
N ALA A 64 17.34 -4.77 -2.25
CA ALA A 64 16.91 -5.98 -2.95
C ALA A 64 15.47 -5.86 -3.48
N GLY A 65 15.16 -4.76 -4.14
CA GLY A 65 13.84 -4.48 -4.70
C GLY A 65 12.75 -4.08 -3.69
N VAL A 66 13.08 -4.01 -2.39
CA VAL A 66 12.11 -3.66 -1.35
C VAL A 66 12.23 -2.19 -0.97
N ILE A 67 11.14 -1.46 -1.00
CA ILE A 67 11.03 -0.11 -0.47
C ILE A 67 10.09 -0.09 0.73
N THR A 68 10.44 0.71 1.74
CA THR A 68 9.68 0.86 2.97
C THR A 68 9.22 2.30 3.11
N ALA A 69 7.94 2.48 3.40
CA ALA A 69 7.38 3.82 3.54
C ALA A 69 7.94 4.54 4.77
N ALA A 70 8.11 5.84 4.62
CA ALA A 70 8.30 6.76 5.74
C ALA A 70 7.01 6.81 6.58
N ALA A 71 7.07 7.46 7.75
CA ALA A 71 5.92 7.58 8.64
C ALA A 71 4.68 8.11 7.89
N ILE A 72 3.56 7.42 8.07
CA ILE A 72 2.28 7.76 7.42
C ILE A 72 1.39 8.42 8.48
N THR A 73 0.87 9.60 8.15
CA THR A 73 -0.02 10.33 9.05
C THR A 73 -1.35 9.60 9.18
N SER A 74 -1.79 9.37 10.42
CA SER A 74 -3.10 8.76 10.68
C SER A 74 -4.23 9.64 10.17
N ALA A 75 -5.35 9.01 9.82
CA ALA A 75 -6.55 9.69 9.33
C ALA A 75 -7.79 9.08 9.95
N GLN A 76 -8.87 9.85 10.01
CA GLN A 76 -10.15 9.35 10.52
C GLN A 76 -10.81 8.43 9.50
N ALA A 77 -11.38 7.32 9.99
CA ALA A 77 -12.12 6.38 9.16
C ALA A 77 -13.46 7.01 8.70
N VAL A 78 -13.78 6.80 7.43
CA VAL A 78 -15.04 7.24 6.83
C VAL A 78 -16.14 6.18 6.94
N ALA A 79 -15.75 4.92 7.23
CA ALA A 79 -16.66 3.80 7.45
C ALA A 79 -16.03 2.82 8.43
N GLY A 80 -16.85 1.99 9.06
CA GLY A 80 -16.40 0.90 9.94
C GLY A 80 -16.33 -0.42 9.21
N GLY A 81 -15.45 -1.30 9.66
CA GLY A 81 -15.30 -2.65 9.11
C GLY A 81 -13.94 -3.24 9.42
N THR A 82 -13.57 -4.30 8.70
CA THR A 82 -12.28 -4.96 8.83
C THR A 82 -11.39 -4.63 7.63
N ALA A 83 -10.23 -4.03 7.87
CA ALA A 83 -9.25 -3.74 6.83
C ALA A 83 -8.71 -5.06 6.26
N GLN A 84 -8.83 -5.26 4.96
CA GLN A 84 -8.44 -6.50 4.29
C GLN A 84 -7.42 -6.28 3.18
N TRP A 85 -7.50 -5.18 2.44
CA TRP A 85 -6.56 -4.82 1.40
C TRP A 85 -6.44 -3.31 1.26
N PHE A 86 -5.42 -2.85 0.53
CA PHE A 86 -5.17 -1.43 0.32
C PHE A 86 -4.79 -1.16 -1.13
N ARG A 87 -4.89 0.11 -1.51
CA ARG A 87 -4.37 0.61 -2.79
C ARG A 87 -3.65 1.93 -2.57
N VAL A 88 -2.50 2.08 -3.19
CA VAL A 88 -1.75 3.33 -3.20
C VAL A 88 -2.02 4.07 -4.50
N PHE A 89 -2.29 5.36 -4.38
CA PHE A 89 -2.51 6.28 -5.50
C PHE A 89 -1.44 7.35 -5.51
N GLU A 90 -1.25 7.99 -6.66
CA GLU A 90 -0.49 9.24 -6.73
C GLU A 90 -1.17 10.32 -5.89
N SER A 91 -0.56 11.51 -5.82
CA SER A 91 -1.09 12.64 -5.04
C SER A 91 -2.47 13.12 -5.52
N ASP A 92 -2.85 12.80 -6.76
CA ASP A 92 -4.18 13.12 -7.30
C ASP A 92 -5.30 12.27 -6.65
N GLY A 93 -4.96 11.18 -5.98
CA GLY A 93 -5.93 10.26 -5.38
C GLY A 93 -6.72 9.44 -6.39
N ILE A 94 -6.33 9.45 -7.66
CA ILE A 94 -7.05 8.81 -8.78
C ILE A 94 -6.18 7.79 -9.49
N THR A 95 -4.92 8.16 -9.80
CA THR A 95 -3.98 7.28 -10.52
C THR A 95 -3.46 6.20 -9.58
N ALA A 96 -3.91 4.96 -9.77
CA ALA A 96 -3.49 3.82 -8.95
C ALA A 96 -2.07 3.40 -9.29
N LEU A 97 -1.28 3.10 -8.26
CA LEU A 97 0.10 2.63 -8.41
C LEU A 97 0.23 1.14 -8.14
N PHE A 98 -0.20 0.70 -6.97
CA PHE A 98 -0.18 -0.71 -6.59
C PHE A 98 -1.17 -0.96 -5.46
N ASP A 99 -1.49 -2.23 -5.25
CA ASP A 99 -2.30 -2.67 -4.12
C ASP A 99 -1.69 -3.90 -3.46
N GLY A 100 -2.23 -4.30 -2.33
CA GLY A 100 -1.71 -5.43 -1.59
C GLY A 100 -2.55 -5.77 -0.36
N SER A 101 -2.05 -6.73 0.41
CA SER A 101 -2.73 -7.26 1.59
C SER A 101 -2.46 -6.42 2.85
N ILE A 102 -3.43 -6.42 3.74
CA ILE A 102 -3.33 -5.85 5.09
C ILE A 102 -3.39 -6.98 6.12
N GLY A 103 -2.58 -6.87 7.16
CA GLY A 103 -2.61 -7.80 8.27
C GLY A 103 -2.14 -7.17 9.58
N LEU A 104 -2.12 -7.98 10.63
CA LEU A 104 -1.76 -7.55 11.98
C LEU A 104 -0.25 -7.58 12.21
N THR A 105 0.23 -6.71 13.06
CA THR A 105 1.56 -6.78 13.64
C THR A 105 1.41 -6.88 15.17
N PRO A 106 1.96 -7.91 15.83
CA PRO A 106 2.40 -9.18 15.28
C PRO A 106 1.25 -10.04 14.71
N PRO A 107 1.50 -10.99 13.74
CA PRO A 107 2.84 -11.45 13.33
C PRO A 107 3.52 -10.62 12.23
N GLY A 108 2.82 -9.74 11.50
CA GLY A 108 3.37 -9.04 10.35
C GLY A 108 3.43 -9.94 9.10
N GLY A 109 4.24 -9.54 8.12
CA GLY A 109 4.42 -10.32 6.88
C GLY A 109 3.49 -9.93 5.74
N ASN A 110 2.68 -8.90 5.92
CA ASN A 110 1.84 -8.33 4.87
C ASN A 110 2.48 -7.07 4.29
N ASN A 111 1.99 -6.60 3.15
CA ASN A 111 2.47 -5.35 2.57
C ASN A 111 2.17 -4.16 3.46
N VAL A 112 0.97 -4.12 4.05
CA VAL A 112 0.61 -3.17 5.10
C VAL A 112 0.37 -3.95 6.39
N ASN A 113 0.97 -3.46 7.48
CA ASN A 113 0.79 -4.05 8.81
C ASN A 113 0.22 -3.01 9.77
N MET A 114 -0.74 -3.43 10.58
CA MET A 114 -1.48 -2.60 11.52
C MET A 114 -1.55 -3.28 12.88
N ALA A 115 -1.61 -2.47 13.95
CA ALA A 115 -1.83 -3.00 15.30
C ALA A 115 -3.24 -3.60 15.48
N ALA A 116 -4.21 -3.07 14.74
CA ALA A 116 -5.59 -3.59 14.70
C ALA A 116 -6.17 -3.39 13.31
N THR A 117 -6.88 -4.40 12.80
CA THR A 117 -7.56 -4.32 11.50
C THR A 117 -9.04 -3.99 11.61
N THR A 118 -9.62 -4.09 12.81
CA THR A 118 -10.99 -3.66 13.07
C THR A 118 -11.03 -2.13 13.16
N ILE A 119 -11.80 -1.52 12.28
CA ILE A 119 -11.88 -0.06 12.12
C ILE A 119 -13.28 0.39 12.52
N VAL A 120 -13.36 1.46 13.32
CA VAL A 120 -14.62 2.11 13.72
C VAL A 120 -14.72 3.44 13.01
N GLN A 121 -15.86 3.73 12.40
CA GLN A 121 -16.10 5.01 11.74
C GLN A 121 -15.81 6.18 12.68
N GLY A 122 -15.06 7.17 12.19
CA GLY A 122 -14.67 8.35 12.96
C GLY A 122 -13.44 8.16 13.83
N ALA A 123 -12.97 6.92 14.06
CA ALA A 123 -11.73 6.65 14.77
C ALA A 123 -10.52 6.92 13.87
N TYR A 124 -9.38 7.24 14.47
CA TYR A 124 -8.12 7.38 13.74
C TYR A 124 -7.57 6.02 13.34
N VAL A 125 -7.14 5.93 12.08
CA VAL A 125 -6.52 4.73 11.50
C VAL A 125 -5.03 5.00 11.36
N SER A 126 -4.21 4.10 11.90
CA SER A 126 -2.75 4.17 11.83
C SER A 126 -2.19 2.92 11.17
N VAL A 127 -1.17 3.09 10.35
CA VAL A 127 -0.42 2.00 9.71
C VAL A 127 0.95 1.91 10.35
N SER A 128 1.33 0.71 10.81
CA SER A 128 2.63 0.47 11.45
C SER A 128 3.75 0.39 10.41
N ALA A 129 3.48 -0.22 9.26
CA ALA A 129 4.45 -0.36 8.17
C ALA A 129 3.75 -0.56 6.84
N LEU A 130 4.36 -0.03 5.78
CA LEU A 130 3.99 -0.30 4.40
C LEU A 130 5.28 -0.62 3.62
N THR A 131 5.30 -1.77 2.97
CA THR A 131 6.41 -2.17 2.11
C THR A 131 5.89 -2.55 0.73
N PHE A 132 6.72 -2.30 -0.27
CA PHE A 132 6.48 -2.76 -1.63
C PHE A 132 7.73 -3.46 -2.16
N THR A 133 7.54 -4.62 -2.77
CA THR A 133 8.63 -5.43 -3.32
C THR A 133 8.47 -5.58 -4.82
N VAL A 134 9.50 -5.20 -5.57
CA VAL A 134 9.60 -5.55 -6.98
C VAL A 134 10.18 -6.96 -7.07
N THR A 135 9.46 -7.86 -7.70
CA THR A 135 9.87 -9.27 -7.85
C THR A 135 11.07 -9.36 -8.79
N GLU A 136 12.11 -10.03 -8.32
CA GLU A 136 13.31 -10.33 -9.10
C GLU A 136 13.17 -11.60 -9.92
#